data_056967543e3393e51b3617e64b505774
#
_entry.id   056967543e3393e51b3617e64b505774
#
_cell.length_a   1.000
_cell.length_b   1.000
_cell.length_c   1.000
_cell.angle_alpha   90.00
_cell.angle_beta   90.00
_cell.angle_gamma   90.00
#
_symmetry.space_group_name_H-M   'P 1'
#
loop_
_entity.id
_entity.type
_entity.pdbx_description
1 polymer ?
#
loop_
_entity_poly.entity_id
_entity_poly.type
_entity_poly.pdbx_seq_one_letter_code
_entity_poly.pdbx_strand_id
1 'polypeptide(L)'
;MSENCKTCKYHAAVDDGFMCDCEESKNYWDWTSFDDSCPYHEKKESKNMLEGLREALGYVVELGNHAAETEVVEIAGKTYARSGGGKLERYDEADYAKPVTASTLTALSDYIENCHEEFCGRKMIIHVESPTEVRLVSVLDADRRRETLFRAEAIVSEFRFDRWYDQEGFMLGLQANFQPTADLNLILKVSGNIEKKNNAAYSDDGVSQVVTMQTGVATKADALVPNPARLKPFRTFQEVPQPESNFVFRIGDDEEPTFKLVEAEGGIWRN
;
A
#
# COMPACT_ATOMS: atom_id res chain seq x y z
N MET A 1 34.40 27.58 58.22
CA MET A 1 33.89 26.20 58.18
C MET A 1 34.91 25.36 58.89
N SER A 2 34.53 24.55 59.87
CA SER A 2 35.47 23.68 60.62
C SER A 2 36.11 22.67 59.67
N GLU A 3 37.43 22.63 59.67
CA GLU A 3 38.24 21.63 58.99
C GLU A 3 38.17 20.31 59.76
N ASN A 4 37.12 19.55 59.54
CA ASN A 4 36.85 18.31 60.22
C ASN A 4 36.78 17.12 59.24
N CYS A 5 36.85 15.88 59.79
CA CYS A 5 36.87 14.66 58.96
C CYS A 5 35.68 14.51 58.04
N LYS A 6 34.49 15.07 58.35
CA LYS A 6 33.32 15.04 57.48
C LYS A 6 33.57 15.66 56.09
N THR A 7 34.43 16.70 56.04
CA THR A 7 34.73 17.41 54.79
C THR A 7 36.07 17.03 54.16
N CYS A 8 36.80 16.08 54.77
CA CYS A 8 38.09 15.60 54.30
C CYS A 8 37.98 14.55 53.18
N LYS A 9 38.81 14.68 52.14
CA LYS A 9 38.83 13.74 51.03
C LYS A 9 39.34 12.34 51.43
N TYR A 10 40.14 12.22 52.48
CA TYR A 10 40.70 10.97 52.98
C TYR A 10 39.80 10.27 54.00
N HIS A 11 38.61 10.80 54.28
CA HIS A 11 37.65 10.17 55.17
C HIS A 11 36.84 9.13 54.40
N ALA A 12 37.20 7.88 54.51
CA ALA A 12 36.62 6.78 53.78
C ALA A 12 35.56 6.04 54.60
N ALA A 13 34.45 5.68 54.00
CA ALA A 13 33.46 4.79 54.60
C ALA A 13 33.93 3.34 54.49
N VAL A 14 33.85 2.62 55.60
CA VAL A 14 34.11 1.17 55.71
C VAL A 14 32.87 0.49 56.31
N ASP A 15 32.78 -0.82 56.24
CA ASP A 15 31.55 -1.57 56.61
C ASP A 15 30.95 -1.20 57.97
N ASP A 16 31.80 -0.89 58.95
CA ASP A 16 31.37 -0.60 60.31
C ASP A 16 31.57 0.86 60.75
N GLY A 17 31.95 1.79 59.86
CA GLY A 17 32.15 3.18 60.21
C GLY A 17 33.00 3.99 59.24
N PHE A 18 33.87 4.85 59.74
CA PHE A 18 34.73 5.69 58.91
C PHE A 18 36.18 5.60 59.41
N MET A 19 37.11 5.56 58.47
CA MET A 19 38.57 5.52 58.75
C MET A 19 39.28 6.63 57.99
N CYS A 20 40.43 7.03 58.46
CA CYS A 20 41.31 8.01 57.80
C CYS A 20 42.30 7.25 56.90
N ASP A 21 42.25 7.59 55.58
CA ASP A 21 43.14 7.03 54.56
C ASP A 21 44.28 7.99 54.18
N CYS A 22 44.60 8.94 55.05
CA CYS A 22 45.73 9.82 54.88
C CYS A 22 46.98 9.26 55.57
N GLU A 23 47.95 8.77 54.81
CA GLU A 23 49.17 8.16 55.29
C GLU A 23 50.00 9.05 56.19
N GLU A 24 49.95 10.37 56.01
CA GLU A 24 50.66 11.35 56.79
C GLU A 24 49.91 11.75 58.06
N SER A 25 48.68 11.29 58.22
CA SER A 25 47.91 11.57 59.49
C SER A 25 48.26 10.64 60.59
N LYS A 26 48.27 11.18 61.80
CA LYS A 26 48.40 10.36 63.06
C LYS A 26 47.23 9.37 63.23
N ASN A 27 46.08 9.61 62.49
CA ASN A 27 44.90 8.77 62.55
C ASN A 27 44.81 7.83 61.33
N TYR A 28 45.93 7.62 60.60
CA TYR A 28 45.97 6.72 59.45
C TYR A 28 45.54 5.31 59.83
N TRP A 29 44.54 4.78 59.10
CA TRP A 29 43.87 3.50 59.35
C TRP A 29 43.24 3.40 60.76
N ASP A 30 42.97 4.52 61.43
CA ASP A 30 42.25 4.55 62.69
C ASP A 30 40.83 5.01 62.53
N TRP A 31 39.96 4.62 63.44
CA TRP A 31 38.56 5.03 63.42
C TRP A 31 38.43 6.52 63.68
N THR A 32 37.67 7.19 62.80
CA THR A 32 37.43 8.62 62.89
C THR A 32 35.97 8.95 62.97
N SER A 33 35.61 10.00 63.66
CA SER A 33 34.29 10.56 63.69
C SER A 33 34.21 11.79 62.77
N PHE A 34 33.01 12.25 62.48
CA PHE A 34 32.80 13.47 61.64
C PHE A 34 33.41 14.72 62.29
N ASP A 35 33.54 14.76 63.56
CA ASP A 35 34.06 15.91 64.33
C ASP A 35 35.59 15.87 64.58
N ASP A 36 36.22 14.80 64.22
CA ASP A 36 37.69 14.70 64.34
C ASP A 36 38.37 15.63 63.35
N SER A 37 39.54 16.10 63.67
CA SER A 37 40.32 17.01 62.83
C SER A 37 41.75 16.52 62.68
N CYS A 38 42.35 16.81 61.54
CA CYS A 38 43.71 16.44 61.23
C CYS A 38 44.41 17.57 60.49
N PRO A 39 45.75 17.79 60.74
CA PRO A 39 46.48 18.87 60.04
C PRO A 39 46.63 18.65 58.57
N TYR A 40 46.37 17.43 58.07
CA TYR A 40 46.41 17.09 56.64
C TYR A 40 45.03 17.07 56.00
N HIS A 41 44.09 17.81 56.57
CA HIS A 41 42.73 17.91 56.01
C HIS A 41 42.76 18.51 54.62
N GLU A 42 42.31 17.72 53.64
CA GLU A 42 42.03 18.21 52.31
C GLU A 42 40.51 18.11 52.03
N LYS A 43 39.92 19.23 51.63
CA LYS A 43 38.49 19.30 51.38
C LYS A 43 38.06 18.36 50.24
N LYS A 44 37.03 17.55 50.47
CA LYS A 44 36.37 16.81 49.41
C LYS A 44 35.89 17.81 48.37
N GLU A 45 36.39 17.65 47.14
CA GLU A 45 35.77 18.34 46.01
C GLU A 45 34.38 17.76 45.83
N SER A 46 33.37 18.51 46.19
CA SER A 46 32.00 18.16 45.78
C SER A 46 31.94 18.33 44.29
N LYS A 47 32.00 17.25 43.50
CA LYS A 47 31.56 17.29 42.11
C LYS A 47 30.18 17.92 42.14
N ASN A 48 30.07 19.10 41.53
CA ASN A 48 28.83 19.84 41.49
C ASN A 48 27.79 18.89 40.85
N MET A 49 26.64 18.68 41.45
CA MET A 49 25.58 17.80 40.93
C MET A 49 25.27 18.12 39.49
N LEU A 50 25.37 19.38 39.09
CA LEU A 50 25.21 19.87 37.72
C LEU A 50 26.33 19.36 36.78
N GLU A 51 27.55 19.18 37.26
CA GLU A 51 28.68 18.70 36.48
C GLU A 51 28.57 17.20 36.21
N GLY A 52 28.18 16.40 37.23
CA GLY A 52 27.86 14.99 37.07
C GLY A 52 26.65 14.74 36.13
N LEU A 53 25.64 15.61 36.21
CA LEU A 53 24.49 15.54 35.27
C LEU A 53 24.91 15.86 33.84
N ARG A 54 25.81 16.82 33.65
CA ARG A 54 26.35 17.21 32.35
C ARG A 54 27.20 16.11 31.74
N GLU A 55 28.04 15.45 32.52
CA GLU A 55 28.82 14.27 32.09
C GLU A 55 27.88 13.11 31.68
N ALA A 56 26.85 12.84 32.49
CA ALA A 56 25.88 11.78 32.19
C ALA A 56 25.05 12.08 30.93
N LEU A 57 24.61 13.33 30.72
CA LEU A 57 23.92 13.76 29.52
C LEU A 57 24.86 13.70 28.30
N GLY A 58 26.12 14.11 28.45
CA GLY A 58 27.12 13.96 27.39
C GLY A 58 27.27 12.52 26.93
N TYR A 59 27.39 11.59 27.88
CA TYR A 59 27.47 10.17 27.58
C TYR A 59 26.23 9.60 26.91
N VAL A 60 25.03 10.03 27.32
CA VAL A 60 23.78 9.64 26.66
C VAL A 60 23.69 10.19 25.23
N VAL A 61 24.15 11.41 25.00
CA VAL A 61 24.20 12.01 23.65
C VAL A 61 25.21 11.28 22.78
N GLU A 62 26.39 10.93 23.30
CA GLU A 62 27.38 10.12 22.55
C GLU A 62 26.85 8.73 22.22
N LEU A 63 26.20 8.05 23.16
CA LEU A 63 25.51 6.79 22.90
C LEU A 63 24.42 6.93 21.83
N GLY A 64 23.65 8.01 21.89
CA GLY A 64 22.62 8.34 20.88
C GLY A 64 23.25 8.57 19.50
N ASN A 65 24.34 9.30 19.42
CA ASN A 65 25.07 9.54 18.18
C ASN A 65 25.67 8.25 17.60
N HIS A 66 26.32 7.43 18.43
CA HIS A 66 26.81 6.11 17.99
C HIS A 66 25.70 5.17 17.54
N ALA A 67 24.54 5.21 18.18
CA ALA A 67 23.37 4.44 17.74
C ALA A 67 22.75 4.96 16.44
N ALA A 68 22.96 6.24 16.13
CA ALA A 68 22.50 6.89 14.89
C ALA A 68 23.54 6.79 13.76
N GLU A 69 24.81 6.50 14.04
CA GLU A 69 25.83 6.29 13.03
C GLU A 69 25.51 5.05 12.21
N THR A 70 25.34 5.24 10.90
CA THR A 70 25.18 4.14 9.96
C THR A 70 26.56 3.54 9.68
N GLU A 71 26.82 2.35 10.20
CA GLU A 71 28.03 1.61 9.91
C GLU A 71 27.92 1.00 8.52
N VAL A 72 28.84 1.39 7.62
CA VAL A 72 28.92 0.85 6.26
C VAL A 72 29.94 -0.27 6.22
N VAL A 73 29.52 -1.46 5.80
CA VAL A 73 30.35 -2.67 5.74
C VAL A 73 30.34 -3.24 4.33
N GLU A 74 31.50 -3.59 3.79
CA GLU A 74 31.62 -4.26 2.50
C GLU A 74 31.73 -5.79 2.70
N ILE A 75 30.81 -6.54 2.08
CA ILE A 75 30.77 -8.01 2.12
C ILE A 75 30.66 -8.53 0.69
N ALA A 76 31.65 -9.31 0.26
CA ALA A 76 31.69 -9.91 -1.08
C ALA A 76 31.55 -8.88 -2.22
N GLY A 77 32.16 -7.71 -2.10
CA GLY A 77 32.11 -6.64 -3.11
C GLY A 77 30.76 -5.89 -3.14
N LYS A 78 29.95 -6.02 -2.12
CA LYS A 78 28.68 -5.31 -1.97
C LYS A 78 28.67 -4.53 -0.66
N THR A 79 28.17 -3.30 -0.72
CA THR A 79 28.12 -2.39 0.42
C THR A 79 26.82 -2.58 1.18
N TYR A 80 26.92 -2.73 2.49
CA TYR A 80 25.80 -2.86 3.41
C TYR A 80 25.86 -1.77 4.47
N ALA A 81 24.72 -1.25 4.85
CA ALA A 81 24.56 -0.36 5.99
C ALA A 81 23.91 -1.11 7.15
N ARG A 82 24.43 -0.88 8.37
CA ARG A 82 23.82 -1.37 9.60
C ARG A 82 23.05 -0.23 10.23
N SER A 83 21.72 -0.35 10.28
CA SER A 83 20.86 0.55 11.04
C SER A 83 20.84 0.17 12.52
N GLY A 84 20.41 1.08 13.38
CA GLY A 84 20.42 0.96 14.84
C GLY A 84 19.79 -0.31 15.46
N GLY A 85 19.15 -1.15 14.66
CA GLY A 85 18.64 -2.48 15.06
C GLY A 85 19.58 -3.65 14.77
N GLY A 86 20.79 -3.40 14.29
CA GLY A 86 21.78 -4.43 13.97
C GLY A 86 21.53 -5.22 12.69
N LYS A 87 20.47 -4.93 11.94
CA LYS A 87 20.17 -5.54 10.64
C LYS A 87 21.05 -4.90 9.57
N LEU A 88 21.71 -5.75 8.77
CA LEU A 88 22.45 -5.31 7.58
C LEU A 88 21.46 -5.16 6.42
N GLU A 89 21.38 -3.95 5.87
CA GLU A 89 20.62 -3.68 4.65
C GLU A 89 21.59 -3.27 3.54
N ARG A 90 21.29 -3.65 2.32
CA ARG A 90 22.16 -3.33 1.19
C ARG A 90 22.11 -1.84 0.93
N TYR A 91 23.27 -1.18 0.92
CA TYR A 91 23.40 0.28 0.77
C TYR A 91 23.60 0.71 -0.68
N ASP A 92 24.26 -0.12 -1.47
CA ASP A 92 24.55 0.12 -2.89
C ASP A 92 23.45 -0.40 -3.81
N GLU A 93 22.21 -0.44 -3.33
CA GLU A 93 21.09 -0.81 -4.17
C GLU A 93 20.90 0.23 -5.27
N ALA A 94 20.99 -0.23 -6.53
CA ALA A 94 20.73 0.67 -7.65
C ALA A 94 19.30 1.21 -7.53
N ASP A 95 19.18 2.53 -7.47
CA ASP A 95 17.91 3.21 -7.56
C ASP A 95 17.36 3.03 -8.98
N TYR A 96 16.36 2.17 -9.12
CA TYR A 96 15.66 2.05 -10.38
C TYR A 96 14.84 3.30 -10.67
N ALA A 97 14.82 3.71 -11.93
CA ALA A 97 13.93 4.77 -12.36
C ALA A 97 12.47 4.41 -12.08
N LYS A 98 11.65 5.40 -11.79
CA LYS A 98 10.20 5.17 -11.71
C LYS A 98 9.69 4.78 -13.09
N PRO A 99 8.80 3.77 -13.19
CA PRO A 99 8.27 3.36 -14.47
C PRO A 99 7.49 4.50 -15.15
N VAL A 100 7.62 4.60 -16.45
CA VAL A 100 6.72 5.44 -17.26
C VAL A 100 5.33 4.83 -17.20
N THR A 101 4.28 5.64 -17.01
CA THR A 101 2.90 5.16 -16.87
C THR A 101 2.03 5.72 -17.99
N ALA A 102 1.15 4.89 -18.55
CA ALA A 102 0.15 5.29 -19.51
C ALA A 102 -1.14 4.46 -19.34
N SER A 103 -2.20 4.89 -20.03
CA SER A 103 -3.49 4.18 -19.99
C SER A 103 -3.78 3.34 -21.24
N THR A 104 -2.83 3.24 -22.17
CA THR A 104 -3.03 2.59 -23.47
C THR A 104 -1.90 1.62 -23.80
N LEU A 105 -2.21 0.57 -24.55
CA LEU A 105 -1.20 -0.36 -25.10
C LEU A 105 -0.43 0.29 -26.26
N THR A 106 -1.04 1.22 -26.99
CA THR A 106 -0.36 1.99 -28.03
C THR A 106 0.83 2.76 -27.45
N ALA A 107 0.67 3.41 -26.28
CA ALA A 107 1.77 4.11 -25.64
C ALA A 107 2.92 3.15 -25.21
N LEU A 108 2.58 1.93 -24.80
CA LEU A 108 3.58 0.90 -24.52
C LEU A 108 4.34 0.49 -25.80
N SER A 109 3.61 0.31 -26.91
CA SER A 109 4.19 -0.02 -28.22
C SER A 109 5.14 1.09 -28.69
N ASP A 110 4.66 2.34 -28.63
CA ASP A 110 5.44 3.53 -29.00
C ASP A 110 6.69 3.67 -28.13
N TYR A 111 6.60 3.40 -26.84
CA TYR A 111 7.76 3.39 -25.95
C TYR A 111 8.78 2.33 -26.38
N ILE A 112 8.35 1.11 -26.70
CA ILE A 112 9.25 0.04 -27.12
C ILE A 112 9.94 0.38 -28.46
N GLU A 113 9.21 0.98 -29.40
CA GLU A 113 9.72 1.29 -30.74
C GLU A 113 10.61 2.52 -30.77
N ASN A 114 10.31 3.54 -29.94
CA ASN A 114 10.97 4.84 -29.99
C ASN A 114 11.84 5.14 -28.76
N CYS A 115 12.05 4.18 -27.90
CA CYS A 115 12.83 4.37 -26.69
C CYS A 115 14.32 4.63 -27.01
N HIS A 116 14.89 5.67 -26.42
CA HIS A 116 16.30 6.03 -26.53
C HIS A 116 17.07 5.83 -25.20
N GLU A 117 16.46 5.15 -24.24
CA GLU A 117 17.10 4.87 -22.96
C GLU A 117 18.15 3.76 -23.09
N GLU A 118 19.03 3.65 -22.11
CA GLU A 118 20.13 2.66 -22.10
C GLU A 118 19.67 1.21 -22.28
N PHE A 119 18.43 0.92 -21.85
CA PHE A 119 17.84 -0.43 -21.94
C PHE A 119 17.30 -0.77 -23.33
N CYS A 120 17.17 0.22 -24.21
CA CYS A 120 16.65 -0.01 -25.54
C CYS A 120 17.65 -0.82 -26.35
N GLY A 121 17.21 -1.96 -26.88
CA GLY A 121 18.05 -2.97 -27.52
C GLY A 121 18.45 -4.13 -26.62
N ARG A 122 18.19 -4.07 -25.30
CA ARG A 122 18.30 -5.23 -24.41
C ARG A 122 17.03 -6.08 -24.47
N LYS A 123 17.12 -7.36 -24.07
CA LYS A 123 15.94 -8.21 -23.93
C LYS A 123 15.05 -7.68 -22.81
N MET A 124 13.78 -7.50 -23.12
CA MET A 124 12.72 -7.08 -22.21
C MET A 124 11.59 -8.12 -22.20
N ILE A 125 10.77 -8.09 -21.18
CA ILE A 125 9.65 -8.99 -21.01
C ILE A 125 8.38 -8.15 -20.92
N ILE A 126 7.42 -8.41 -21.78
CA ILE A 126 6.05 -7.90 -21.63
C ILE A 126 5.35 -8.84 -20.66
N HIS A 127 4.99 -8.32 -19.51
CA HIS A 127 4.29 -9.05 -18.45
C HIS A 127 2.84 -8.57 -18.37
N VAL A 128 1.92 -9.42 -18.80
CA VAL A 128 0.48 -9.19 -18.61
C VAL A 128 0.14 -9.61 -17.19
N GLU A 129 -0.07 -8.64 -16.33
CA GLU A 129 -0.35 -8.88 -14.91
C GLU A 129 -1.83 -9.14 -14.65
N SER A 130 -2.68 -8.41 -15.37
CA SER A 130 -4.13 -8.53 -15.30
C SER A 130 -4.77 -8.11 -16.63
N PRO A 131 -6.07 -8.29 -16.79
CA PRO A 131 -6.78 -7.75 -17.97
C PRO A 131 -6.64 -6.22 -18.14
N THR A 132 -6.32 -5.51 -17.08
CA THR A 132 -6.21 -4.05 -17.07
C THR A 132 -4.79 -3.54 -16.83
N GLU A 133 -3.80 -4.43 -16.63
CA GLU A 133 -2.44 -4.02 -16.34
C GLU A 133 -1.43 -4.83 -17.14
N VAL A 134 -0.57 -4.12 -17.87
CA VAL A 134 0.57 -4.68 -18.59
C VAL A 134 1.82 -3.92 -18.20
N ARG A 135 2.88 -4.63 -17.87
CA ARG A 135 4.19 -4.06 -17.52
C ARG A 135 5.26 -4.48 -18.53
N LEU A 136 6.14 -3.56 -18.85
CA LEU A 136 7.40 -3.85 -19.50
C LEU A 136 8.48 -3.93 -18.42
N VAL A 137 9.11 -5.08 -18.30
CA VAL A 137 10.12 -5.32 -17.27
C VAL A 137 11.43 -5.79 -17.88
N SER A 138 12.55 -5.46 -17.23
CA SER A 138 13.87 -5.93 -17.63
C SER A 138 13.99 -7.46 -17.43
N VAL A 139 14.98 -8.07 -18.08
CA VAL A 139 15.48 -9.39 -17.66
C VAL A 139 16.15 -9.26 -16.29
N LEU A 140 16.40 -10.39 -15.63
CA LEU A 140 17.07 -10.38 -14.34
C LEU A 140 18.48 -9.78 -14.47
N ASP A 141 18.79 -8.85 -13.55
CA ASP A 141 20.14 -8.35 -13.35
C ASP A 141 21.04 -9.37 -12.62
N ALA A 142 22.29 -8.99 -12.34
CA ALA A 142 23.24 -9.83 -11.61
C ALA A 142 22.77 -10.19 -10.18
N ASP A 143 21.92 -9.36 -9.59
CA ASP A 143 21.35 -9.53 -8.27
C ASP A 143 19.99 -10.23 -8.29
N ARG A 144 19.59 -10.75 -9.46
CA ARG A 144 18.31 -11.42 -9.67
C ARG A 144 17.09 -10.54 -9.46
N ARG A 145 17.21 -9.24 -9.71
CA ARG A 145 16.13 -8.26 -9.64
C ARG A 145 15.65 -7.89 -11.04
N ARG A 146 14.46 -7.31 -11.12
CA ARG A 146 13.88 -6.77 -12.35
C ARG A 146 13.52 -5.31 -12.15
N GLU A 147 13.77 -4.50 -13.16
CA GLU A 147 13.30 -3.14 -13.23
C GLU A 147 11.99 -3.09 -14.02
N THR A 148 11.02 -2.33 -13.53
CA THR A 148 9.81 -2.01 -14.30
C THR A 148 10.06 -0.73 -15.07
N LEU A 149 10.11 -0.83 -16.40
CA LEU A 149 10.40 0.30 -17.28
C LEU A 149 9.13 1.06 -17.65
N PHE A 150 8.05 0.32 -17.92
CA PHE A 150 6.78 0.89 -18.32
C PHE A 150 5.61 0.14 -17.68
N ARG A 151 4.55 0.86 -17.34
CA ARG A 151 3.29 0.32 -16.83
C ARG A 151 2.13 0.90 -17.62
N ALA A 152 1.40 0.06 -18.34
CA ALA A 152 0.14 0.40 -18.93
C ALA A 152 -1.00 -0.06 -18.01
N GLU A 153 -1.92 0.84 -17.67
CA GLU A 153 -3.08 0.55 -16.82
C GLU A 153 -4.35 1.08 -17.49
N ALA A 154 -5.20 0.17 -17.95
CA ALA A 154 -6.42 0.52 -18.67
C ALA A 154 -7.37 1.30 -17.77
N ILE A 155 -7.94 2.38 -18.32
CA ILE A 155 -9.05 3.08 -17.69
C ILE A 155 -10.32 2.33 -18.04
N VAL A 156 -10.87 1.60 -17.08
CA VAL A 156 -12.12 0.88 -17.20
C VAL A 156 -13.20 1.55 -16.38
N SER A 157 -14.41 1.58 -16.92
CA SER A 157 -15.53 2.19 -16.23
C SER A 157 -16.15 1.22 -15.22
N GLU A 158 -16.72 1.77 -14.16
CA GLU A 158 -17.28 1.00 -13.05
C GLU A 158 -18.78 0.76 -13.21
N PHE A 159 -19.20 -0.17 -14.08
CA PHE A 159 -20.55 -0.70 -13.97
C PHE A 159 -20.59 -1.75 -12.84
N ARG A 160 -21.45 -1.53 -11.84
CA ARG A 160 -21.56 -2.45 -10.69
C ARG A 160 -22.58 -3.54 -11.00
N PHE A 161 -22.10 -4.73 -11.23
CA PHE A 161 -22.94 -5.91 -11.35
C PHE A 161 -23.59 -6.29 -10.01
N ASP A 162 -24.68 -7.06 -10.09
CA ASP A 162 -25.47 -7.50 -8.92
C ASP A 162 -26.05 -6.36 -8.05
N ARG A 163 -26.27 -5.19 -8.67
CA ARG A 163 -26.88 -4.04 -8.03
C ARG A 163 -28.16 -3.67 -8.77
N TRP A 164 -29.17 -3.26 -8.03
CA TRP A 164 -30.39 -2.68 -8.59
C TRP A 164 -30.17 -1.22 -8.97
N TYR A 165 -30.65 -0.88 -10.16
CA TYR A 165 -30.65 0.47 -10.73
C TYR A 165 -32.08 0.88 -11.04
N ASP A 166 -32.36 2.16 -10.97
CA ASP A 166 -33.53 2.77 -11.59
C ASP A 166 -33.43 2.71 -13.13
N GLN A 167 -34.49 3.02 -13.82
CA GLN A 167 -34.56 2.93 -15.28
C GLN A 167 -33.49 3.78 -15.96
N GLU A 168 -33.37 5.05 -15.55
CA GLU A 168 -32.44 5.99 -16.18
C GLU A 168 -30.99 5.59 -15.92
N GLY A 169 -30.64 5.35 -14.66
CA GLY A 169 -29.29 4.95 -14.27
C GLY A 169 -28.85 3.64 -14.89
N PHE A 170 -29.79 2.67 -15.06
CA PHE A 170 -29.51 1.43 -15.76
C PHE A 170 -29.21 1.65 -17.23
N MET A 171 -30.07 2.38 -17.95
CA MET A 171 -29.91 2.64 -19.38
C MET A 171 -28.62 3.43 -19.66
N LEU A 172 -28.35 4.49 -18.90
CA LEU A 172 -27.11 5.27 -19.00
C LEU A 172 -25.88 4.41 -18.66
N GLY A 173 -25.96 3.60 -17.61
CA GLY A 173 -24.90 2.67 -17.24
C GLY A 173 -24.58 1.68 -18.35
N LEU A 174 -25.59 1.10 -18.99
CA LEU A 174 -25.37 0.17 -20.12
C LEU A 174 -24.77 0.85 -21.35
N GLN A 175 -25.23 2.03 -21.69
CA GLN A 175 -24.72 2.76 -22.85
C GLN A 175 -23.29 3.23 -22.68
N ALA A 176 -22.92 3.61 -21.43
CA ALA A 176 -21.58 4.11 -21.13
C ALA A 176 -20.54 3.00 -20.97
N ASN A 177 -20.96 1.80 -20.55
CA ASN A 177 -20.01 0.78 -20.08
C ASN A 177 -19.97 -0.50 -20.93
N PHE A 178 -20.75 -0.58 -22.03
CA PHE A 178 -20.80 -1.79 -22.86
C PHE A 178 -20.64 -1.47 -24.34
N GLN A 179 -20.01 -2.37 -25.07
CA GLN A 179 -20.03 -2.33 -26.53
C GLN A 179 -21.42 -2.70 -27.05
N PRO A 180 -21.88 -2.04 -28.13
CA PRO A 180 -23.18 -2.37 -28.75
C PRO A 180 -23.22 -3.82 -29.21
N THR A 181 -24.21 -4.58 -28.74
CA THR A 181 -24.55 -5.94 -29.18
C THR A 181 -26.04 -6.04 -29.46
N ALA A 182 -26.46 -7.11 -30.14
CA ALA A 182 -27.90 -7.32 -30.41
C ALA A 182 -28.67 -7.46 -29.07
N ASP A 183 -28.12 -8.20 -28.12
CA ASP A 183 -28.75 -8.43 -26.82
C ASP A 183 -28.78 -7.16 -25.98
N LEU A 184 -27.70 -6.33 -26.01
CA LEU A 184 -27.69 -5.04 -25.34
C LEU A 184 -28.81 -4.12 -25.86
N ASN A 185 -28.94 -4.03 -27.18
CA ASN A 185 -29.98 -3.21 -27.80
C ASN A 185 -31.40 -3.68 -27.42
N LEU A 186 -31.58 -4.99 -27.28
CA LEU A 186 -32.84 -5.56 -26.83
C LEU A 186 -33.13 -5.23 -25.37
N ILE A 187 -32.13 -5.37 -24.49
CA ILE A 187 -32.25 -4.99 -23.07
C ILE A 187 -32.59 -3.51 -22.94
N LEU A 188 -31.86 -2.63 -23.64
CA LEU A 188 -32.12 -1.18 -23.63
C LEU A 188 -33.56 -0.86 -24.10
N LYS A 189 -34.01 -1.53 -25.17
CA LYS A 189 -35.36 -1.36 -25.68
C LYS A 189 -36.42 -1.81 -24.66
N VAL A 190 -36.20 -2.93 -24.03
CA VAL A 190 -37.11 -3.46 -22.97
C VAL A 190 -37.12 -2.50 -21.80
N SER A 191 -35.96 -2.15 -21.26
CA SER A 191 -35.82 -1.27 -20.10
C SER A 191 -36.44 0.11 -20.34
N GLY A 192 -36.33 0.65 -21.57
CA GLY A 192 -36.90 1.96 -21.91
C GLY A 192 -38.41 1.96 -22.13
N ASN A 193 -39.04 0.81 -22.40
CA ASN A 193 -40.48 0.73 -22.72
C ASN A 193 -41.31 0.09 -21.60
N ILE A 194 -40.73 -0.21 -20.46
CA ILE A 194 -41.47 -0.68 -19.27
C ILE A 194 -42.06 0.54 -18.58
N GLU A 195 -43.38 0.63 -18.57
CA GLU A 195 -44.11 1.65 -17.82
C GLU A 195 -44.53 1.14 -16.43
N LYS A 196 -44.81 2.10 -15.52
CA LYS A 196 -45.32 1.84 -14.19
C LYS A 196 -46.48 0.83 -14.17
N LYS A 197 -46.45 0.01 -13.23
CA LYS A 197 -47.20 -1.11 -12.74
C LYS A 197 -48.71 -1.18 -12.97
N ASN A 198 -49.27 -0.97 -14.11
CA ASN A 198 -50.68 -1.31 -14.23
C ASN A 198 -51.00 -2.51 -15.13
N ASN A 199 -50.07 -3.09 -15.88
CA ASN A 199 -50.36 -4.24 -16.76
C ASN A 199 -49.13 -5.04 -17.23
N ALA A 200 -48.00 -5.09 -16.52
CA ALA A 200 -46.91 -5.98 -16.90
C ALA A 200 -47.17 -7.39 -16.32
N ALA A 201 -47.51 -8.33 -17.17
CA ALA A 201 -47.47 -9.74 -16.81
C ALA A 201 -46.02 -10.23 -16.97
N TYR A 202 -45.34 -10.52 -15.92
CA TYR A 202 -44.04 -11.16 -15.95
C TYR A 202 -44.25 -12.68 -15.87
N SER A 203 -43.77 -13.40 -16.88
CA SER A 203 -43.60 -14.85 -16.80
C SER A 203 -42.14 -15.14 -16.71
N ASP A 204 -41.66 -15.63 -15.57
CA ASP A 204 -40.29 -16.02 -15.34
C ASP A 204 -40.26 -17.53 -15.11
N ASP A 205 -39.62 -18.26 -16.04
CA ASP A 205 -39.39 -19.70 -15.92
C ASP A 205 -37.98 -20.01 -15.35
N GLY A 206 -37.25 -18.96 -14.89
CA GLY A 206 -35.87 -19.06 -14.43
C GLY A 206 -34.83 -19.05 -15.54
N VAL A 207 -35.24 -19.21 -16.80
CA VAL A 207 -34.35 -19.28 -17.98
C VAL A 207 -34.61 -18.12 -18.95
N SER A 208 -35.88 -17.76 -19.18
CA SER A 208 -36.26 -16.66 -20.10
C SER A 208 -37.31 -15.78 -19.43
N GLN A 209 -37.19 -14.47 -19.64
CA GLN A 209 -38.19 -13.49 -19.20
C GLN A 209 -39.00 -13.00 -20.42
N VAL A 210 -40.28 -13.24 -20.38
CA VAL A 210 -41.23 -12.66 -21.34
C VAL A 210 -41.78 -11.35 -20.76
N VAL A 211 -41.52 -10.26 -21.43
CA VAL A 211 -41.97 -8.93 -20.98
C VAL A 211 -42.94 -8.38 -22.00
N THR A 212 -44.15 -8.07 -21.57
CA THR A 212 -45.13 -7.39 -22.40
C THR A 212 -44.82 -5.91 -22.45
N MET A 213 -44.45 -5.39 -23.61
CA MET A 213 -44.14 -3.98 -23.85
C MET A 213 -45.27 -3.25 -24.55
N GLN A 214 -45.44 -1.98 -24.22
CA GLN A 214 -46.31 -1.11 -24.97
C GLN A 214 -45.58 -0.55 -26.22
N THR A 215 -45.97 -0.96 -27.39
CA THR A 215 -45.46 -0.44 -28.65
C THR A 215 -46.51 0.44 -29.32
N GLY A 216 -46.47 1.77 -29.04
CA GLY A 216 -47.44 2.75 -29.57
C GLY A 216 -48.73 2.82 -28.76
N VAL A 217 -49.64 3.71 -29.20
CA VAL A 217 -50.87 4.13 -28.48
C VAL A 217 -51.86 2.98 -28.18
N ALA A 218 -51.70 1.80 -28.78
CA ALA A 218 -52.65 0.70 -28.62
C ALA A 218 -52.10 -0.72 -28.83
N THR A 219 -50.83 -0.93 -29.06
CA THR A 219 -50.29 -2.27 -29.38
C THR A 219 -49.38 -2.76 -28.25
N LYS A 220 -49.73 -3.88 -27.64
CA LYS A 220 -48.85 -4.63 -26.71
C LYS A 220 -48.09 -5.65 -27.55
N ALA A 221 -46.78 -5.72 -27.37
CA ALA A 221 -45.92 -6.73 -27.96
C ALA A 221 -45.09 -7.40 -26.88
N ASP A 222 -45.04 -8.72 -26.97
CA ASP A 222 -44.18 -9.49 -26.08
C ASP A 222 -42.74 -9.48 -26.62
N ALA A 223 -41.77 -9.06 -25.81
CA ALA A 223 -40.37 -9.16 -26.13
C ALA A 223 -39.72 -10.25 -25.28
N LEU A 224 -39.15 -11.22 -25.96
CA LEU A 224 -38.32 -12.23 -25.31
C LEU A 224 -36.94 -11.64 -25.13
N VAL A 225 -36.55 -11.43 -23.88
CA VAL A 225 -35.18 -11.04 -23.54
C VAL A 225 -34.36 -12.31 -23.38
N PRO A 226 -33.25 -12.48 -24.09
CA PRO A 226 -32.39 -13.64 -23.90
C PRO A 226 -31.83 -13.61 -22.49
N ASN A 227 -31.95 -14.74 -21.81
CA ASN A 227 -31.45 -14.92 -20.44
C ASN A 227 -30.81 -16.32 -20.34
N PRO A 228 -29.48 -16.42 -20.34
CA PRO A 228 -28.52 -15.32 -20.24
C PRO A 228 -28.38 -14.49 -21.54
N ALA A 229 -28.13 -13.20 -21.39
CA ALA A 229 -27.79 -12.27 -22.48
C ALA A 229 -26.27 -12.21 -22.66
N ARG A 230 -25.85 -12.15 -23.96
CA ARG A 230 -24.42 -12.00 -24.29
C ARG A 230 -24.06 -10.53 -24.44
N LEU A 231 -23.21 -10.05 -23.53
CA LEU A 231 -22.81 -8.66 -23.46
C LEU A 231 -21.29 -8.52 -23.44
N LYS A 232 -20.81 -7.34 -23.88
CA LYS A 232 -19.38 -6.97 -23.93
C LYS A 232 -19.11 -5.71 -23.11
N PRO A 233 -18.98 -5.81 -21.79
CA PRO A 233 -18.57 -4.69 -20.97
C PRO A 233 -17.15 -4.23 -21.31
N PHE A 234 -16.86 -2.93 -21.13
CA PHE A 234 -15.49 -2.41 -21.19
C PHE A 234 -14.74 -2.85 -19.94
N ARG A 235 -13.85 -3.85 -20.07
CA ARG A 235 -13.13 -4.51 -18.95
C ARG A 235 -11.63 -4.55 -19.11
N THR A 236 -11.13 -4.16 -20.26
CA THR A 236 -9.71 -4.16 -20.59
C THR A 236 -9.37 -2.96 -21.46
N PHE A 237 -8.17 -2.89 -21.98
CA PHE A 237 -7.73 -1.83 -22.89
C PHE A 237 -8.68 -1.68 -24.09
N GLN A 238 -8.91 -0.43 -24.50
CA GLN A 238 -9.84 -0.15 -25.61
C GLN A 238 -9.30 -0.61 -26.98
N GLU A 239 -7.99 -0.79 -27.09
CA GLU A 239 -7.32 -1.24 -28.32
C GLU A 239 -7.49 -2.74 -28.59
N VAL A 240 -7.98 -3.50 -27.63
CA VAL A 240 -8.22 -4.95 -27.79
C VAL A 240 -9.72 -5.25 -27.78
N PRO A 241 -10.15 -6.34 -28.44
CA PRO A 241 -11.54 -6.77 -28.38
C PRO A 241 -11.99 -7.00 -26.93
N GLN A 242 -13.12 -6.39 -26.58
CA GLN A 242 -13.67 -6.61 -25.23
C GLN A 242 -14.22 -8.03 -25.08
N PRO A 243 -13.94 -8.71 -23.96
CA PRO A 243 -14.42 -10.07 -23.73
C PRO A 243 -15.93 -10.11 -23.60
N GLU A 244 -16.54 -11.04 -24.33
CA GLU A 244 -17.96 -11.33 -24.23
C GLU A 244 -18.21 -12.25 -23.04
N SER A 245 -19.29 -11.99 -22.29
CA SER A 245 -19.73 -12.85 -21.20
C SER A 245 -21.25 -12.95 -21.17
N ASN A 246 -21.74 -13.98 -20.48
CA ASN A 246 -23.16 -14.21 -20.27
C ASN A 246 -23.62 -13.50 -18.98
N PHE A 247 -24.76 -12.84 -19.08
CA PHE A 247 -25.38 -12.09 -17.98
C PHE A 247 -26.83 -12.49 -17.81
N VAL A 248 -27.21 -12.68 -16.55
CA VAL A 248 -28.61 -12.81 -16.17
C VAL A 248 -29.19 -11.40 -15.97
N PHE A 249 -30.17 -11.05 -16.81
CA PHE A 249 -30.92 -9.82 -16.69
C PHE A 249 -32.12 -10.04 -15.79
N ARG A 250 -32.37 -9.11 -14.85
CA ARG A 250 -33.48 -9.15 -13.91
C ARG A 250 -34.20 -7.80 -13.85
N ILE A 251 -35.51 -7.87 -13.75
CA ILE A 251 -36.41 -6.75 -13.54
C ILE A 251 -37.02 -6.91 -12.15
N GLY A 252 -36.91 -5.88 -11.32
CA GLY A 252 -37.50 -5.85 -10.00
C GLY A 252 -39.00 -5.59 -10.03
N ASP A 253 -39.70 -6.07 -9.00
CA ASP A 253 -41.17 -5.96 -8.84
C ASP A 253 -41.57 -4.80 -7.92
N ASP A 254 -40.82 -3.70 -7.96
CA ASP A 254 -41.08 -2.50 -7.18
C ASP A 254 -42.17 -1.61 -7.81
N GLU A 255 -42.61 -0.57 -7.12
CA GLU A 255 -43.58 0.42 -7.66
C GLU A 255 -43.01 1.15 -8.90
N GLU A 256 -41.71 1.37 -8.94
CA GLU A 256 -40.97 1.82 -10.11
C GLU A 256 -40.08 0.69 -10.64
N PRO A 257 -39.97 0.53 -11.96
CA PRO A 257 -39.19 -0.57 -12.53
C PRO A 257 -37.69 -0.40 -12.16
N THR A 258 -37.13 -1.44 -11.55
CA THR A 258 -35.70 -1.54 -11.25
C THR A 258 -35.07 -2.66 -12.07
N PHE A 259 -33.78 -2.52 -12.36
CA PHE A 259 -33.06 -3.42 -13.26
C PHE A 259 -31.73 -3.85 -12.66
N LYS A 260 -31.36 -5.10 -12.94
CA LYS A 260 -30.09 -5.66 -12.47
C LYS A 260 -29.47 -6.58 -13.52
N LEU A 261 -28.14 -6.55 -13.63
CA LEU A 261 -27.34 -7.54 -14.34
C LEU A 261 -26.48 -8.32 -13.38
N VAL A 262 -26.50 -9.64 -13.51
CA VAL A 262 -25.66 -10.56 -12.73
C VAL A 262 -24.79 -11.35 -13.72
N GLU A 263 -23.49 -11.40 -13.49
CA GLU A 263 -22.58 -12.18 -14.30
C GLU A 263 -22.81 -13.68 -14.09
N ALA A 264 -23.06 -14.42 -15.16
CA ALA A 264 -23.45 -15.84 -15.07
C ALA A 264 -22.25 -16.81 -15.04
N GLU A 265 -21.06 -16.36 -15.42
CA GLU A 265 -19.89 -17.19 -15.68
C GLU A 265 -18.79 -17.08 -14.61
N GLY A 266 -19.07 -16.44 -13.46
CA GLY A 266 -18.15 -16.35 -12.35
C GLY A 266 -16.81 -15.66 -12.66
N GLY A 267 -16.75 -14.86 -13.72
CA GLY A 267 -15.56 -14.10 -14.08
C GLY A 267 -14.50 -14.88 -14.87
N ILE A 268 -14.89 -15.99 -15.53
CA ILE A 268 -13.99 -16.81 -16.36
C ILE A 268 -13.28 -16.03 -17.48
N TRP A 269 -13.82 -14.92 -17.91
CA TRP A 269 -13.23 -14.03 -18.90
C TRP A 269 -11.86 -13.43 -18.49
N ARG A 270 -11.51 -13.54 -17.20
CA ARG A 270 -10.22 -13.05 -16.65
C ARG A 270 -9.07 -14.02 -16.91
N ASN A 271 -9.38 -15.24 -17.31
CA ASN A 271 -8.40 -16.26 -17.65
C ASN A 271 -8.17 -16.24 -19.17
#